data_de488c8ad121044d0c41b56f8a24b5a9
#
_entry.id   de488c8ad121044d0c41b56f8a24b5a9
#
_cell.length_a   1.000
_cell.length_b   1.000
_cell.length_c   1.000
_cell.angle_alpha   90.00
_cell.angle_beta   90.00
_cell.angle_gamma   90.00
#
_symmetry.space_group_name_H-M   'P 1'
#
loop_
_entity.id
_entity.type
_entity.pdbx_description
1 polymer ?
#
loop_
_entity_poly.entity_id
_entity_poly.type
_entity_poly.pdbx_seq_one_letter_code
_entity_poly.pdbx_strand_id
1 'polypeptide(L)'
;MNTQSCAVTGHSPQRFKFKYNEQAPLCLKIKTALTEQIKTLYSKGVRLFYVGCAVGVDTWAAEIVIELKQHTEYSDIELFCAIPFADHDAKFTDGQKKRSENILSKCNHKETINRHYSPTAYKRLNYFLVDKSQHLIAVFDQDKSDRSGLVQTVNYAKKNELQITYIHPDTAVISE
;
A
#
# COMPACT_ATOMS: atom_id res chain seq x y z
N MET A 1 -12.20 0.67 22.05
CA MET A 1 -11.16 -0.26 21.55
C MET A 1 -10.31 0.49 20.53
N ASN A 2 -9.00 0.47 20.66
CA ASN A 2 -8.15 1.06 19.64
C ASN A 2 -8.31 0.23 18.35
N THR A 3 -8.81 0.84 17.30
CA THR A 3 -8.92 0.21 15.98
C THR A 3 -7.51 -0.09 15.47
N GLN A 4 -7.20 -1.36 15.24
CA GLN A 4 -5.92 -1.75 14.68
C GLN A 4 -5.84 -1.35 13.20
N SER A 5 -4.65 -0.99 12.76
CA SER A 5 -4.40 -0.50 11.41
C SER A 5 -3.18 -1.16 10.77
N CYS A 6 -3.18 -1.17 9.43
CA CYS A 6 -2.14 -1.73 8.60
C CYS A 6 -1.74 -0.76 7.48
N ALA A 7 -0.46 -0.50 7.32
CA ALA A 7 0.07 0.14 6.13
C ALA A 7 0.36 -0.91 5.05
N VAL A 8 0.20 -0.52 3.79
CA VAL A 8 0.61 -1.35 2.64
C VAL A 8 1.63 -0.57 1.84
N THR A 9 2.71 -1.24 1.45
CA THR A 9 3.77 -0.68 0.61
C THR A 9 4.35 -1.74 -0.32
N GLY A 10 5.13 -1.34 -1.29
CA GLY A 10 5.79 -2.26 -2.19
C GLY A 10 6.65 -1.57 -3.22
N HIS A 11 7.32 -2.36 -4.04
CA HIS A 11 8.10 -1.87 -5.16
C HIS A 11 7.25 -1.09 -6.17
N SER A 12 7.88 -0.15 -6.87
CA SER A 12 7.28 0.50 -8.03
C SER A 12 7.08 -0.51 -9.18
N PRO A 13 6.12 -0.26 -10.10
CA PRO A 13 5.83 -1.19 -11.20
C PRO A 13 7.05 -1.58 -12.03
N GLN A 14 8.02 -0.68 -12.20
CA GLN A 14 9.23 -0.93 -13.00
C GLN A 14 10.13 -2.04 -12.43
N ARG A 15 10.08 -2.30 -11.11
CA ARG A 15 10.83 -3.39 -10.46
C ARG A 15 10.29 -4.77 -10.84
N PHE A 16 8.99 -4.90 -11.07
CA PHE A 16 8.38 -6.17 -11.41
C PHE A 16 8.74 -6.63 -12.83
N LYS A 17 8.88 -7.96 -13.03
CA LYS A 17 9.13 -8.54 -14.35
C LYS A 17 8.03 -8.20 -15.37
N PHE A 18 6.80 -8.08 -14.91
CA PHE A 18 5.63 -7.72 -15.70
C PHE A 18 5.43 -6.20 -15.86
N LYS A 19 6.18 -5.37 -15.10
CA LYS A 19 6.10 -3.91 -15.09
C LYS A 19 4.65 -3.41 -14.90
N TYR A 20 4.05 -2.81 -15.92
CA TYR A 20 2.68 -2.26 -15.87
C TYR A 20 1.61 -3.23 -16.39
N ASN A 21 1.99 -4.46 -16.82
CA ASN A 21 1.03 -5.45 -17.30
C ASN A 21 0.35 -6.16 -16.13
N GLU A 22 -0.73 -5.58 -15.64
CA GLU A 22 -1.49 -6.13 -14.51
C GLU A 22 -2.28 -7.40 -14.84
N GLN A 23 -2.35 -7.81 -16.12
CA GLN A 23 -2.94 -9.08 -16.54
C GLN A 23 -1.93 -10.24 -16.50
N ALA A 24 -0.66 -9.94 -16.24
CA ALA A 24 0.37 -10.98 -16.11
C ALA A 24 0.02 -11.93 -14.94
N PRO A 25 0.21 -13.26 -15.11
CA PRO A 25 -0.11 -14.23 -14.07
C PRO A 25 0.54 -13.94 -12.71
N LEU A 26 1.77 -13.42 -12.71
CA LEU A 26 2.46 -13.05 -11.47
C LEU A 26 1.80 -11.86 -10.79
N CYS A 27 1.37 -10.84 -11.54
CA CYS A 27 0.65 -9.70 -10.97
C CYS A 27 -0.66 -10.15 -10.30
N LEU A 28 -1.41 -11.02 -10.97
CA LEU A 28 -2.65 -11.58 -10.43
C LEU A 28 -2.40 -12.39 -9.15
N LYS A 29 -1.30 -13.17 -9.09
CA LYS A 29 -0.89 -13.88 -7.87
C LYS A 29 -0.54 -12.93 -6.72
N ILE A 30 0.17 -11.84 -7.00
CA ILE A 30 0.50 -10.82 -5.98
C ILE A 30 -0.80 -10.16 -5.47
N LYS A 31 -1.71 -9.79 -6.34
CA LYS A 31 -3.02 -9.22 -5.95
C LYS A 31 -3.84 -10.21 -5.11
N THR A 32 -3.82 -11.50 -5.44
CA THR A 32 -4.44 -12.55 -4.63
C THR A 32 -3.81 -12.62 -3.25
N ALA A 33 -2.48 -12.64 -3.16
CA ALA A 33 -1.75 -12.64 -1.89
C ALA A 33 -2.05 -11.40 -1.04
N LEU A 34 -2.12 -10.21 -1.65
CA LEU A 34 -2.55 -8.97 -0.99
C LEU A 34 -3.97 -9.12 -0.41
N THR A 35 -4.91 -9.62 -1.20
CA THR A 35 -6.30 -9.85 -0.78
C THR A 35 -6.37 -10.80 0.40
N GLU A 36 -5.64 -11.91 0.36
CA GLU A 36 -5.57 -12.89 1.45
C GLU A 36 -5.02 -12.27 2.73
N GLN A 37 -3.96 -11.46 2.64
CA GLN A 37 -3.36 -10.81 3.81
C GLN A 37 -4.28 -9.73 4.40
N ILE A 38 -4.94 -8.93 3.57
CA ILE A 38 -5.92 -7.94 4.04
C ILE A 38 -7.08 -8.64 4.78
N LYS A 39 -7.62 -9.73 4.24
CA LYS A 39 -8.66 -10.55 4.89
C LYS A 39 -8.18 -11.17 6.20
N THR A 40 -6.95 -11.70 6.21
CA THR A 40 -6.34 -12.29 7.41
C THR A 40 -6.18 -11.25 8.52
N LEU A 41 -5.69 -10.06 8.20
CA LEU A 41 -5.56 -8.98 9.19
C LEU A 41 -6.93 -8.48 9.64
N TYR A 42 -7.90 -8.38 8.74
CA TYR A 42 -9.27 -8.05 9.10
C TYR A 42 -9.86 -9.04 10.12
N SER A 43 -9.65 -10.34 9.93
CA SER A 43 -10.10 -11.37 10.89
C SER A 43 -9.40 -11.25 12.25
N LYS A 44 -8.19 -10.66 12.29
CA LYS A 44 -7.44 -10.36 13.52
C LYS A 44 -7.82 -9.01 14.17
N GLY A 45 -8.80 -8.28 13.61
CA GLY A 45 -9.32 -7.03 14.17
C GLY A 45 -8.80 -5.76 13.51
N VAL A 46 -7.96 -5.84 12.48
CA VAL A 46 -7.56 -4.67 11.68
C VAL A 46 -8.76 -4.17 10.89
N ARG A 47 -9.03 -2.87 10.95
CA ARG A 47 -10.15 -2.24 10.23
C ARG A 47 -9.71 -1.15 9.29
N LEU A 48 -8.59 -0.49 9.57
CA LEU A 48 -8.12 0.67 8.81
C LEU A 48 -6.83 0.32 8.06
N PHE A 49 -6.87 0.47 6.74
CA PHE A 49 -5.74 0.22 5.84
C PHE A 49 -5.24 1.53 5.23
N TYR A 50 -3.94 1.78 5.36
CA TYR A 50 -3.26 2.98 4.87
C TYR A 50 -2.49 2.69 3.58
N VAL A 51 -2.66 3.53 2.57
CA VAL A 51 -1.90 3.49 1.30
C VAL A 51 -1.34 4.87 0.95
N GLY A 52 -0.25 4.89 0.17
CA GLY A 52 0.48 6.11 -0.18
C GLY A 52 0.11 6.75 -1.52
N CYS A 53 -0.88 6.27 -2.22
CA CYS A 53 -1.36 6.75 -3.52
C CYS A 53 -0.37 6.64 -4.69
N ALA A 54 0.65 5.79 -4.62
CA ALA A 54 1.53 5.51 -5.74
C ALA A 54 0.89 4.52 -6.73
N VAL A 55 1.34 4.56 -7.98
CA VAL A 55 0.97 3.56 -9.00
C VAL A 55 1.57 2.20 -8.61
N GLY A 56 0.82 1.13 -8.79
CA GLY A 56 1.23 -0.23 -8.47
C GLY A 56 0.63 -0.73 -7.15
N VAL A 57 1.45 -1.20 -6.22
CA VAL A 57 1.00 -1.87 -4.99
C VAL A 57 0.00 -1.04 -4.19
N ASP A 58 0.23 0.26 -4.01
CA ASP A 58 -0.70 1.16 -3.31
C ASP A 58 -2.07 1.20 -3.99
N THR A 59 -2.08 1.32 -5.30
CA THR A 59 -3.30 1.30 -6.13
C THR A 59 -4.02 -0.04 -5.98
N TRP A 60 -3.31 -1.15 -6.09
CA TRP A 60 -3.91 -2.49 -5.97
C TRP A 60 -4.51 -2.72 -4.59
N ALA A 61 -3.79 -2.36 -3.53
CA ALA A 61 -4.28 -2.48 -2.16
C ALA A 61 -5.53 -1.62 -1.92
N ALA A 62 -5.52 -0.37 -2.41
CA ALA A 62 -6.68 0.53 -2.30
C ALA A 62 -7.92 -0.06 -2.98
N GLU A 63 -7.78 -0.56 -4.21
CA GLU A 63 -8.89 -1.17 -4.95
C GLU A 63 -9.41 -2.43 -4.27
N ILE A 64 -8.52 -3.28 -3.72
CA ILE A 64 -8.91 -4.47 -2.96
C ILE A 64 -9.75 -4.08 -1.74
N VAL A 65 -9.32 -3.08 -0.96
CA VAL A 65 -10.08 -2.62 0.21
C VAL A 65 -11.44 -2.06 -0.19
N ILE A 66 -11.50 -1.27 -1.27
CA ILE A 66 -12.76 -0.72 -1.81
C ILE A 66 -13.70 -1.83 -2.27
N GLU A 67 -13.17 -2.86 -2.93
CA GLU A 67 -13.95 -4.02 -3.38
C GLU A 67 -14.47 -4.84 -2.18
N LEU A 68 -13.61 -5.18 -1.23
CA LEU A 68 -14.00 -5.91 -0.04
C LEU A 68 -15.12 -5.20 0.73
N LYS A 69 -15.07 -3.90 0.83
CA LYS A 69 -16.11 -3.10 1.50
C LYS A 69 -17.52 -3.27 0.91
N GLN A 70 -17.64 -3.70 -0.35
CA GLN A 70 -18.94 -3.96 -0.98
C GLN A 70 -19.58 -5.26 -0.44
N HIS A 71 -18.83 -6.12 0.23
CA HIS A 71 -19.34 -7.34 0.83
C HIS A 71 -19.75 -7.09 2.29
N THR A 72 -20.91 -7.59 2.67
CA THR A 72 -21.47 -7.42 4.03
C THR A 72 -20.50 -7.84 5.12
N GLU A 73 -19.71 -8.91 4.86
CA GLU A 73 -18.69 -9.45 5.77
C GLU A 73 -17.59 -8.44 6.12
N TYR A 74 -17.27 -7.51 5.20
CA TYR A 74 -16.19 -6.51 5.35
C TYR A 74 -16.72 -5.07 5.39
N SER A 75 -18.00 -4.87 5.76
CA SER A 75 -18.67 -3.57 5.65
C SER A 75 -18.04 -2.45 6.49
N ASP A 76 -17.31 -2.79 7.56
CA ASP A 76 -16.62 -1.86 8.45
C ASP A 76 -15.12 -1.72 8.16
N ILE A 77 -14.63 -2.29 7.02
CA ILE A 77 -13.26 -2.02 6.56
C ILE A 77 -13.14 -0.59 6.05
N GLU A 78 -12.04 0.07 6.36
CA GLU A 78 -11.80 1.46 5.98
C GLU A 78 -10.47 1.62 5.25
N LEU A 79 -10.47 2.54 4.28
CA LEU A 79 -9.30 2.93 3.50
C LEU A 79 -8.89 4.36 3.82
N PHE A 80 -7.63 4.55 4.17
CA PHE A 80 -6.99 5.85 4.31
C PHE A 80 -5.99 6.06 3.16
N CYS A 81 -6.18 7.10 2.37
CA CYS A 81 -5.27 7.51 1.31
C CYS A 81 -4.39 8.67 1.78
N ALA A 82 -3.10 8.42 1.97
CA ALA A 82 -2.12 9.44 2.27
C ALA A 82 -1.53 9.98 0.95
N ILE A 83 -1.82 11.24 0.65
CA ILE A 83 -1.39 11.92 -0.58
C ILE A 83 -0.04 12.57 -0.31
N PRO A 84 1.01 12.28 -1.08
CA PRO A 84 2.35 12.82 -0.79
C PRO A 84 2.40 14.37 -0.85
N PHE A 85 1.81 14.96 -1.88
CA PHE A 85 1.66 16.41 -2.08
C PHE A 85 0.63 16.66 -3.21
N ALA A 86 0.13 17.89 -3.36
CA ALA A 86 -1.01 18.20 -4.22
C ALA A 86 -0.87 17.70 -5.68
N ASP A 87 0.33 17.89 -6.28
CA ASP A 87 0.59 17.55 -7.69
C ASP A 87 1.35 16.22 -7.85
N HIS A 88 1.18 15.28 -6.92
CA HIS A 88 1.90 14.00 -6.94
C HIS A 88 1.62 13.17 -8.20
N ASP A 89 0.46 13.35 -8.81
CA ASP A 89 -0.01 12.62 -10.01
C ASP A 89 0.30 13.35 -11.33
N ALA A 90 1.07 14.43 -11.29
CA ALA A 90 1.38 15.24 -12.48
C ALA A 90 1.99 14.42 -13.64
N LYS A 91 2.74 13.37 -13.31
CA LYS A 91 3.37 12.46 -14.28
C LYS A 91 2.57 11.19 -14.57
N PHE A 92 1.38 11.06 -14.01
CA PHE A 92 0.52 9.90 -14.26
C PHE A 92 -0.07 9.99 -15.68
N THR A 93 -0.26 8.83 -16.31
CA THR A 93 -1.07 8.76 -17.54
C THR A 93 -2.52 9.10 -17.24
N ASP A 94 -3.32 9.43 -18.26
CA ASP A 94 -4.74 9.74 -18.07
C ASP A 94 -5.50 8.59 -17.40
N GLY A 95 -5.17 7.35 -17.75
CA GLY A 95 -5.75 6.16 -17.12
C GLY A 95 -5.37 6.03 -15.65
N GLN A 96 -4.12 6.32 -15.28
CA GLN A 96 -3.66 6.31 -13.89
C GLN A 96 -4.30 7.43 -13.07
N LYS A 97 -4.45 8.63 -13.63
CA LYS A 97 -5.15 9.76 -12.99
C LYS A 97 -6.61 9.41 -12.70
N LYS A 98 -7.33 8.90 -13.69
CA LYS A 98 -8.72 8.48 -13.57
C LYS A 98 -8.91 7.41 -12.48
N ARG A 99 -7.98 6.46 -12.42
CA ARG A 99 -7.97 5.39 -11.41
C ARG A 99 -7.70 5.96 -10.01
N SER A 100 -6.73 6.88 -9.87
CA SER A 100 -6.44 7.59 -8.62
C SER A 100 -7.64 8.41 -8.14
N GLU A 101 -8.26 9.19 -9.03
CA GLU A 101 -9.47 9.97 -8.73
C GLU A 101 -10.62 9.08 -8.23
N ASN A 102 -10.84 7.92 -8.87
CA ASN A 102 -11.85 6.96 -8.44
C ASN A 102 -11.56 6.41 -7.03
N ILE A 103 -10.31 6.07 -6.72
CA ILE A 103 -9.88 5.62 -5.40
C ILE A 103 -10.12 6.72 -4.36
N LEU A 104 -9.66 7.95 -4.63
CA LEU A 104 -9.80 9.09 -3.73
C LEU A 104 -11.27 9.51 -3.51
N SER A 105 -12.16 9.21 -4.45
CA SER A 105 -13.60 9.45 -4.31
C SER A 105 -14.29 8.41 -3.41
N LYS A 106 -13.71 7.22 -3.26
CA LYS A 106 -14.28 6.08 -2.53
C LYS A 106 -13.59 5.78 -1.19
N CYS A 107 -12.41 6.35 -0.94
CA CYS A 107 -11.73 6.16 0.33
C CYS A 107 -12.51 6.79 1.49
N ASN A 108 -12.36 6.23 2.69
CA ASN A 108 -13.01 6.75 3.90
C ASN A 108 -12.33 8.01 4.41
N HIS A 109 -11.00 8.03 4.32
CA HIS A 109 -10.16 9.12 4.81
C HIS A 109 -9.08 9.45 3.79
N LYS A 110 -8.68 10.70 3.73
CA LYS A 110 -7.55 11.16 2.94
C LYS A 110 -6.88 12.38 3.56
N GLU A 111 -5.56 12.43 3.45
CA GLU A 111 -4.77 13.55 3.95
C GLU A 111 -3.59 13.81 3.01
N THR A 112 -3.30 15.09 2.75
CA THR A 112 -2.10 15.51 2.02
C THR A 112 -0.99 15.76 3.02
N ILE A 113 0.07 14.95 2.98
CA ILE A 113 1.10 14.89 4.01
C ILE A 113 2.09 16.05 3.92
N ASN A 114 2.42 16.46 2.69
CA ASN A 114 3.34 17.57 2.45
C ASN A 114 2.66 18.66 1.65
N ARG A 115 2.92 19.91 1.99
CA ARG A 115 2.34 21.05 1.28
C ARG A 115 2.79 21.11 -0.19
N HIS A 116 4.08 20.81 -0.42
CA HIS A 116 4.71 20.84 -1.73
C HIS A 116 5.70 19.68 -1.86
N TYR A 117 6.13 19.40 -3.10
CA TYR A 117 7.23 18.46 -3.34
C TYR A 117 8.51 18.93 -2.64
N SER A 118 9.21 17.99 -2.05
CA SER A 118 10.58 18.16 -1.53
C SER A 118 11.31 16.81 -1.69
N PRO A 119 12.65 16.79 -1.64
CA PRO A 119 13.41 15.54 -1.70
C PRO A 119 13.05 14.53 -0.60
N THR A 120 12.44 14.99 0.50
CA THR A 120 12.01 14.14 1.62
C THR A 120 10.52 13.88 1.67
N ALA A 121 9.73 14.37 0.70
CA ALA A 121 8.27 14.27 0.72
C ALA A 121 7.78 12.82 0.80
N TYR A 122 8.34 11.92 -0.02
CA TYR A 122 7.98 10.50 0.00
C TYR A 122 8.45 9.79 1.27
N LYS A 123 9.62 10.15 1.81
CA LYS A 123 10.09 9.62 3.09
C LYS A 123 9.14 9.99 4.22
N ARG A 124 8.68 11.24 4.27
CA ARG A 124 7.70 11.71 5.28
C ARG A 124 6.37 10.96 5.14
N LEU A 125 5.90 10.77 3.91
CA LEU A 125 4.71 9.95 3.64
C LEU A 125 4.87 8.54 4.20
N ASN A 126 5.97 7.86 3.86
CA ASN A 126 6.21 6.48 4.29
C ASN A 126 6.30 6.38 5.83
N TYR A 127 6.95 7.33 6.47
CA TYR A 127 7.02 7.37 7.93
C TYR A 127 5.66 7.63 8.56
N PHE A 128 4.85 8.52 7.99
CA PHE A 128 3.47 8.72 8.41
C PHE A 128 2.65 7.43 8.37
N LEU A 129 2.75 6.66 7.28
CA LEU A 129 2.06 5.38 7.15
C LEU A 129 2.46 4.39 8.27
N VAL A 130 3.76 4.30 8.55
CA VAL A 130 4.30 3.43 9.61
C VAL A 130 3.85 3.91 11.00
N ASP A 131 3.97 5.21 11.29
CA ASP A 131 3.60 5.78 12.59
C ASP A 131 2.11 5.59 12.94
N LYS A 132 1.27 5.45 11.92
CA LYS A 132 -0.18 5.25 12.06
C LYS A 132 -0.59 3.78 12.13
N SER A 133 0.35 2.84 12.02
CA SER A 133 0.03 1.42 11.83
C SER A 133 0.68 0.53 12.90
N GLN A 134 0.06 -0.62 13.14
CA GLN A 134 0.61 -1.73 13.95
C GLN A 134 1.11 -2.86 13.05
N HIS A 135 0.60 -2.92 11.81
CA HIS A 135 0.95 -3.92 10.82
C HIS A 135 1.47 -3.26 9.55
N LEU A 136 2.34 -3.96 8.84
CA LEU A 136 2.80 -3.58 7.50
C LEU A 136 2.70 -4.78 6.56
N ILE A 137 2.05 -4.63 5.42
CA ILE A 137 2.17 -5.55 4.30
C ILE A 137 3.16 -4.93 3.31
N ALA A 138 4.25 -5.62 3.01
CA ALA A 138 5.28 -5.15 2.10
C ALA A 138 5.46 -6.12 0.92
N VAL A 139 5.18 -5.66 -0.31
CA VAL A 139 5.55 -6.41 -1.51
C VAL A 139 7.03 -6.15 -1.78
N PHE A 140 7.87 -6.98 -1.17
CA PHE A 140 9.31 -6.78 -1.07
C PHE A 140 10.05 -8.11 -0.94
N ASP A 141 11.18 -8.24 -1.63
CA ASP A 141 12.03 -9.44 -1.63
C ASP A 141 13.08 -9.47 -0.51
N GLN A 142 13.07 -8.46 0.35
CA GLN A 142 14.04 -8.29 1.43
C GLN A 142 15.51 -8.22 0.95
N ASP A 143 15.72 -7.78 -0.29
CA ASP A 143 17.06 -7.62 -0.84
C ASP A 143 17.85 -6.57 -0.05
N LYS A 144 18.91 -7.03 0.61
CA LYS A 144 19.79 -6.18 1.43
C LYS A 144 20.62 -5.20 0.62
N SER A 145 20.77 -5.41 -0.69
CA SER A 145 21.46 -4.50 -1.60
C SER A 145 20.60 -3.34 -2.08
N ASP A 146 19.28 -3.46 -1.98
CA ASP A 146 18.35 -2.41 -2.34
C ASP A 146 18.49 -1.21 -1.39
N ARG A 147 18.59 -0.02 -1.94
CA ARG A 147 18.68 1.26 -1.21
C ARG A 147 17.49 2.17 -1.48
N SER A 148 16.38 1.60 -1.94
CA SER A 148 15.15 2.32 -2.25
C SER A 148 14.46 2.89 -1.00
N GLY A 149 13.50 3.77 -1.23
CA GLY A 149 12.60 4.25 -0.18
C GLY A 149 11.80 3.13 0.49
N LEU A 150 11.57 2.02 -0.22
CA LEU A 150 10.91 0.83 0.34
C LEU A 150 11.73 0.20 1.47
N VAL A 151 13.04 0.02 1.27
CA VAL A 151 13.94 -0.50 2.31
C VAL A 151 13.95 0.41 3.54
N GLN A 152 13.99 1.73 3.32
CA GLN A 152 13.91 2.68 4.43
C GLN A 152 12.60 2.56 5.20
N THR A 153 11.48 2.39 4.50
CA THR A 153 10.15 2.20 5.10
C THR A 153 10.10 0.92 5.94
N VAL A 154 10.57 -0.19 5.39
CA VAL A 154 10.61 -1.49 6.09
C VAL A 154 11.52 -1.42 7.32
N ASN A 155 12.71 -0.81 7.21
CA ASN A 155 13.61 -0.64 8.35
C ASN A 155 13.00 0.25 9.44
N TYR A 156 12.29 1.30 9.04
CA TYR A 156 11.58 2.16 9.99
C TYR A 156 10.42 1.40 10.69
N ALA A 157 9.68 0.58 9.95
CA ALA A 157 8.65 -0.28 10.52
C ALA A 157 9.22 -1.30 11.53
N LYS A 158 10.37 -1.92 11.21
CA LYS A 158 11.08 -2.81 12.16
C LYS A 158 11.49 -2.08 13.43
N LYS A 159 12.03 -0.87 13.29
CA LYS A 159 12.43 -0.05 14.45
C LYS A 159 11.24 0.34 15.34
N ASN A 160 10.06 0.50 14.74
CA ASN A 160 8.80 0.80 15.45
C ASN A 160 8.01 -0.46 15.82
N GLU A 161 8.64 -1.65 15.73
CA GLU A 161 8.08 -2.94 16.15
C GLU A 161 6.76 -3.34 15.48
N LEU A 162 6.52 -2.88 14.23
CA LEU A 162 5.37 -3.31 13.46
C LEU A 162 5.46 -4.81 13.14
N GLN A 163 4.32 -5.47 13.13
CA GLN A 163 4.22 -6.83 12.57
C GLN A 163 4.24 -6.74 11.05
N ILE A 164 5.27 -7.32 10.43
CA ILE A 164 5.50 -7.18 8.99
C ILE A 164 5.22 -8.49 8.29
N THR A 165 4.37 -8.45 7.28
CA THR A 165 4.15 -9.55 6.34
C THR A 165 4.74 -9.17 4.99
N TYR A 166 5.57 -10.05 4.44
CA TYR A 166 6.18 -9.87 3.12
C TYR A 166 5.45 -10.68 2.07
N ILE A 167 5.31 -10.11 0.88
CA ILE A 167 4.87 -10.80 -0.33
C ILE A 167 6.03 -10.68 -1.32
N HIS A 168 6.61 -11.81 -1.72
CA HIS A 168 7.76 -11.79 -2.61
C HIS A 168 7.37 -11.32 -4.02
N PRO A 169 8.04 -10.29 -4.59
CA PRO A 169 7.62 -9.67 -5.86
C PRO A 169 7.77 -10.58 -7.09
N ASP A 170 8.60 -11.62 -7.02
CA ASP A 170 8.86 -12.55 -8.14
C ASP A 170 8.14 -13.90 -8.00
N THR A 171 7.59 -14.22 -6.84
CA THR A 171 6.95 -15.53 -6.58
C THR A 171 5.57 -15.42 -5.96
N ALA A 172 5.22 -14.26 -5.41
CA ALA A 172 4.03 -14.01 -4.60
C ALA A 172 3.96 -14.85 -3.29
N VAL A 173 5.07 -15.46 -2.88
CA VAL A 173 5.15 -16.21 -1.62
C VAL A 173 5.06 -15.24 -0.45
N ILE A 174 4.23 -15.61 0.53
CA ILE A 174 4.01 -14.84 1.76
C ILE A 174 4.95 -15.35 2.85
N SER A 175 5.56 -14.43 3.61
CA SER A 175 6.41 -14.71 4.78
C SER A 175 6.28 -13.62 5.83
N GLU A 176 6.67 -13.93 7.08
CA GLU A 176 6.73 -12.99 8.21
C GLU A 176 8.18 -12.68 8.60
#